data_32e2e0e285d919304d0289c50357e562
#
_entry.id   32e2e0e285d919304d0289c50357e562
#
_cell.length_a   1.000
_cell.length_b   1.000
_cell.length_c   1.000
_cell.angle_alpha   90.00
_cell.angle_beta   90.00
_cell.angle_gamma   90.00
#
_symmetry.space_group_name_H-M   'P 1'
#
loop_
_entity.id
_entity.type
_entity.pdbx_description
1 polymer ?
#
loop_
_entity_poly.entity_id
_entity_poly.type
_entity_poly.pdbx_seq_one_letter_code
_entity_poly.pdbx_strand_id
1 'polypeptide(L)'
;LTSKDGKAVILDVNGNELLEYDAGQFLMGTPALGNLDMDEDLEIVFGGYTPSGKIFVINIDGSDVSGFPITLSERILGGVALADLNSNLKDDIVCATQEGNIYLIYDDATIAPEFPVETEGVFKKAPSIILPENEAPLIVVGSKNDVFYGINIDGSIRFSISTSGDIMTSPAIASGQNGEIIIAF
;
A
#
# COMPACT_ATOMS: atom_id res chain seq x y z
N LEU A 1 -6.34 11.44 -7.34
CA LEU A 1 -5.66 11.14 -8.62
C LEU A 1 -4.16 11.44 -8.50
N THR A 2 -3.31 10.51 -8.93
CA THR A 2 -1.86 10.73 -9.03
C THR A 2 -1.44 10.74 -10.50
N SER A 3 -0.42 11.53 -10.84
CA SER A 3 0.02 11.69 -12.22
C SER A 3 1.54 11.60 -12.38
N LYS A 4 1.99 11.27 -13.58
CA LYS A 4 3.41 11.07 -13.90
C LYS A 4 4.24 12.36 -13.86
N ASP A 5 3.62 13.53 -13.90
CA ASP A 5 4.28 14.82 -13.72
C ASP A 5 4.56 15.17 -12.23
N GLY A 6 4.22 14.25 -11.33
CA GLY A 6 4.52 14.37 -9.90
C GLY A 6 3.44 15.02 -9.07
N LYS A 7 2.24 15.15 -9.64
CA LYS A 7 1.11 15.78 -8.96
C LYS A 7 0.15 14.76 -8.38
N ALA A 8 -0.30 14.99 -7.15
CA ALA A 8 -1.48 14.36 -6.57
C ALA A 8 -2.61 15.40 -6.57
N VAL A 9 -3.72 15.09 -7.24
CA VAL A 9 -4.86 16.00 -7.39
C VAL A 9 -6.05 15.42 -6.66
N ILE A 10 -6.64 16.22 -5.79
CA ILE A 10 -7.85 15.90 -5.02
C ILE A 10 -9.03 16.62 -5.68
N LEU A 11 -10.10 15.86 -5.95
CA LEU A 11 -11.31 16.37 -6.59
C LEU A 11 -12.52 16.16 -5.71
N ASP A 12 -13.51 17.05 -5.82
CA ASP A 12 -14.84 16.80 -5.29
C ASP A 12 -15.63 15.82 -6.19
N VAL A 13 -16.83 15.45 -5.76
CA VAL A 13 -17.71 14.54 -6.51
C VAL A 13 -18.22 15.14 -7.85
N ASN A 14 -18.08 16.43 -8.07
CA ASN A 14 -18.44 17.12 -9.31
C ASN A 14 -17.26 17.28 -10.25
N GLY A 15 -16.06 16.83 -9.84
CA GLY A 15 -14.82 16.93 -10.60
C GLY A 15 -14.12 18.29 -10.48
N ASN A 16 -14.50 19.13 -9.52
CA ASN A 16 -13.77 20.36 -9.22
C ASN A 16 -12.51 20.02 -8.43
N GLU A 17 -11.40 20.64 -8.80
CA GLU A 17 -10.15 20.51 -8.06
C GLU A 17 -10.26 21.20 -6.70
N LEU A 18 -9.98 20.45 -5.64
CA LEU A 18 -9.91 20.94 -4.27
C LEU A 18 -8.47 21.27 -3.89
N LEU A 19 -7.52 20.45 -4.32
CA LEU A 19 -6.09 20.59 -4.01
C LEU A 19 -5.22 19.95 -5.10
N GLU A 20 -4.08 20.57 -5.38
CA GLU A 20 -2.94 19.96 -6.08
C GLU A 20 -1.72 19.95 -5.15
N TYR A 21 -1.17 18.74 -4.92
CA TYR A 21 0.05 18.53 -4.13
C TYR A 21 1.21 18.15 -5.06
N ASP A 22 2.35 18.85 -4.93
CA ASP A 22 3.56 18.56 -5.71
C ASP A 22 4.51 17.63 -4.93
N ALA A 23 4.56 16.36 -5.30
CA ALA A 23 5.44 15.37 -4.68
C ALA A 23 6.91 15.50 -5.11
N GLY A 24 7.21 16.24 -6.16
CA GLY A 24 8.57 16.36 -6.74
C GLY A 24 9.13 15.04 -7.28
N GLN A 25 8.31 14.03 -7.47
CA GLN A 25 8.68 12.73 -8.04
C GLN A 25 7.53 12.18 -8.89
N PHE A 26 7.85 11.32 -9.85
CA PHE A 26 6.81 10.62 -10.61
C PHE A 26 5.89 9.83 -9.70
N LEU A 27 4.58 9.96 -9.92
CA LEU A 27 3.54 9.20 -9.23
C LEU A 27 2.84 8.32 -10.26
N MET A 28 2.77 7.01 -10.01
CA MET A 28 2.20 6.04 -10.96
C MET A 28 1.24 5.06 -10.29
N GLY A 29 1.30 4.97 -8.96
CA GLY A 29 0.47 4.08 -8.17
C GLY A 29 -0.90 4.69 -7.87
N THR A 30 -1.85 3.84 -7.50
CA THR A 30 -3.16 4.27 -7.00
C THR A 30 -3.02 4.82 -5.58
N PRO A 31 -3.54 6.02 -5.28
CA PRO A 31 -3.60 6.51 -3.91
C PRO A 31 -4.66 5.74 -3.09
N ALA A 32 -4.50 5.73 -1.79
CA ALA A 32 -5.47 5.21 -0.85
C ALA A 32 -5.90 6.30 0.14
N LEU A 33 -7.05 6.13 0.76
CA LEU A 33 -7.56 7.00 1.82
C LEU A 33 -7.70 6.15 3.10
N GLY A 34 -7.23 6.68 4.21
CA GLY A 34 -7.31 6.04 5.52
C GLY A 34 -7.10 7.03 6.64
N ASN A 35 -7.40 6.62 7.87
CA ASN A 35 -7.22 7.46 9.07
C ASN A 35 -5.89 7.07 9.74
N LEU A 36 -4.87 7.92 9.59
CA LEU A 36 -3.54 7.68 10.15
C LEU A 36 -3.25 8.51 11.41
N ASP A 37 -4.08 9.51 11.77
CA ASP A 37 -3.81 10.37 12.92
C ASP A 37 -4.97 10.50 13.92
N MET A 38 -6.13 9.90 13.62
CA MET A 38 -7.34 9.87 14.46
C MET A 38 -8.08 11.21 14.57
N ASP A 39 -7.91 12.11 13.63
CA ASP A 39 -8.81 13.22 13.48
C ASP A 39 -10.12 12.82 12.74
N GLU A 40 -10.99 13.78 12.38
CA GLU A 40 -12.26 13.48 11.72
C GLU A 40 -12.12 13.29 10.19
N ASP A 41 -10.98 13.66 9.62
CA ASP A 41 -10.71 13.61 8.19
C ASP A 41 -9.90 12.33 7.83
N LEU A 42 -9.81 12.01 6.56
CA LEU A 42 -8.99 10.92 6.07
C LEU A 42 -7.75 11.47 5.35
N GLU A 43 -6.63 10.83 5.57
CA GLU A 43 -5.38 11.14 4.91
C GLU A 43 -5.31 10.47 3.53
N ILE A 44 -4.54 11.08 2.64
CA ILE A 44 -4.28 10.60 1.30
C ILE A 44 -2.87 10.03 1.26
N VAL A 45 -2.77 8.73 0.98
CA VAL A 45 -1.50 7.98 0.97
C VAL A 45 -1.14 7.54 -0.44
N PHE A 46 0.09 7.81 -0.87
CA PHE A 46 0.58 7.41 -2.19
C PHE A 46 2.10 7.22 -2.22
N GLY A 47 2.57 6.47 -3.22
CA GLY A 47 3.99 6.14 -3.39
C GLY A 47 4.63 6.84 -4.58
N GLY A 48 5.90 7.21 -4.44
CA GLY A 48 6.74 7.78 -5.49
C GLY A 48 7.42 6.72 -6.37
N TYR A 49 7.45 6.96 -7.68
CA TYR A 49 8.06 6.07 -8.66
C TYR A 49 9.41 6.63 -9.15
N THR A 50 10.38 6.64 -8.25
CA THR A 50 11.77 7.02 -8.55
C THR A 50 12.74 6.12 -7.77
N PRO A 51 14.04 6.05 -8.13
CA PRO A 51 15.03 5.31 -7.33
C PRO A 51 15.16 5.78 -5.86
N SER A 52 14.70 6.99 -5.56
CA SER A 52 14.57 7.53 -4.21
C SER A 52 13.09 7.67 -3.82
N GLY A 53 12.30 6.65 -4.16
CA GLY A 53 10.87 6.65 -3.92
C GLY A 53 10.51 6.82 -2.46
N LYS A 54 9.43 7.56 -2.23
CA LYS A 54 8.91 7.91 -0.93
C LYS A 54 7.48 7.44 -0.76
N ILE A 55 7.07 7.26 0.48
CA ILE A 55 5.66 7.19 0.86
C ILE A 55 5.27 8.57 1.37
N PHE A 56 4.24 9.14 0.77
CA PHE A 56 3.61 10.40 1.14
C PHE A 56 2.31 10.11 1.88
N VAL A 57 2.08 10.86 2.94
CA VAL A 57 0.81 10.90 3.67
C VAL A 57 0.48 12.36 3.88
N ILE A 58 -0.62 12.82 3.32
CA ILE A 58 -1.04 14.21 3.37
C ILE A 58 -2.48 14.34 3.86
N ASN A 59 -2.74 15.40 4.60
CA ASN A 59 -4.08 15.83 4.97
C ASN A 59 -4.84 16.38 3.76
N ILE A 60 -6.15 16.51 3.88
CA ILE A 60 -6.99 17.07 2.81
C ILE A 60 -6.66 18.53 2.47
N ASP A 61 -6.01 19.25 3.36
CA ASP A 61 -5.54 20.63 3.14
C ASP A 61 -4.15 20.69 2.46
N GLY A 62 -3.52 19.54 2.20
CA GLY A 62 -2.22 19.39 1.55
C GLY A 62 -1.03 19.49 2.50
N SER A 63 -1.22 19.60 3.80
CA SER A 63 -0.12 19.49 4.75
C SER A 63 0.34 18.05 4.90
N ASP A 64 1.65 17.85 5.08
CA ASP A 64 2.19 16.52 5.36
C ASP A 64 1.78 16.07 6.78
N VAL A 65 1.41 14.78 6.90
CA VAL A 65 1.23 14.16 8.22
C VAL A 65 2.59 14.01 8.92
N SER A 66 2.59 14.13 10.23
CA SER A 66 3.83 14.11 11.03
C SER A 66 4.65 12.83 10.77
N GLY A 67 5.92 12.99 10.45
CA GLY A 67 6.85 11.90 10.14
C GLY A 67 6.95 11.59 8.64
N PHE A 68 5.97 11.98 7.83
CA PHE A 68 5.97 11.80 6.38
C PHE A 68 6.44 13.07 5.62
N PRO A 69 6.92 12.94 4.38
CA PRO A 69 7.12 11.68 3.66
C PRO A 69 8.38 10.93 4.12
N ILE A 70 8.31 9.59 4.17
CA ILE A 70 9.47 8.74 4.41
C ILE A 70 10.11 8.28 3.10
N THR A 71 11.43 8.09 3.10
CA THR A 71 12.18 7.62 1.92
C THR A 71 12.48 6.13 2.05
N LEU A 72 11.98 5.33 1.10
CA LEU A 72 12.29 3.90 1.01
C LEU A 72 13.49 3.63 0.10
N SER A 73 13.85 4.59 -0.77
CA SER A 73 14.89 4.45 -1.80
C SER A 73 14.59 3.36 -2.85
N GLU A 74 13.31 3.09 -3.07
CA GLU A 74 12.80 2.07 -3.99
C GLU A 74 11.56 2.58 -4.74
N ARG A 75 11.28 1.99 -5.91
CA ARG A 75 10.18 2.43 -6.78
C ARG A 75 8.86 1.79 -6.37
N ILE A 76 7.85 2.62 -6.06
CA ILE A 76 6.50 2.17 -5.75
C ILE A 76 5.62 2.43 -6.99
N LEU A 77 5.27 1.37 -7.72
CA LEU A 77 4.48 1.48 -8.96
C LEU A 77 3.00 1.21 -8.73
N GLY A 78 2.68 0.25 -7.88
CA GLY A 78 1.33 -0.32 -7.80
C GLY A 78 0.35 0.48 -6.97
N GLY A 79 0.83 1.23 -6.02
CA GLY A 79 0.03 1.89 -4.98
C GLY A 79 0.21 1.22 -3.62
N VAL A 80 -0.67 1.58 -2.69
CA VAL A 80 -0.63 1.16 -1.29
C VAL A 80 -1.95 0.52 -0.87
N ALA A 81 -1.92 -0.23 0.24
CA ALA A 81 -3.10 -0.71 0.95
C ALA A 81 -3.03 -0.26 2.41
N LEU A 82 -4.17 0.04 3.01
CA LEU A 82 -4.27 0.58 4.37
C LEU A 82 -5.16 -0.31 5.24
N ALA A 83 -4.77 -0.51 6.47
CA ALA A 83 -5.58 -1.12 7.53
C ALA A 83 -4.88 -0.94 8.88
N ASP A 84 -5.63 -0.95 9.98
CA ASP A 84 -5.09 -1.05 11.34
C ASP A 84 -4.54 -2.47 11.59
N LEU A 85 -3.23 -2.63 11.51
CA LEU A 85 -2.55 -3.92 11.64
C LEU A 85 -1.88 -4.12 13.01
N ASN A 86 -1.77 -3.06 13.81
CA ASN A 86 -1.18 -3.09 15.14
C ASN A 86 -2.23 -2.88 16.25
N SER A 87 -3.52 -2.71 15.90
CA SER A 87 -4.67 -2.54 16.80
C SER A 87 -4.62 -1.26 17.64
N ASN A 88 -4.12 -0.16 17.05
CA ASN A 88 -4.08 1.16 17.67
C ASN A 88 -5.19 2.10 17.18
N LEU A 89 -6.10 1.61 16.34
CA LEU A 89 -7.22 2.32 15.71
C LEU A 89 -6.81 3.31 14.62
N LYS A 90 -5.57 3.25 14.15
CA LYS A 90 -5.08 4.01 13.01
C LYS A 90 -4.65 3.05 11.91
N ASP A 91 -4.77 3.50 10.67
CA ASP A 91 -4.36 2.69 9.54
C ASP A 91 -2.83 2.67 9.39
N ASP A 92 -2.29 1.49 9.17
CA ASP A 92 -0.92 1.25 8.77
C ASP A 92 -0.84 1.08 7.25
N ILE A 93 0.33 1.31 6.68
CA ILE A 93 0.56 1.34 5.24
C ILE A 93 1.29 0.09 4.79
N VAL A 94 0.73 -0.63 3.80
CA VAL A 94 1.42 -1.72 3.13
C VAL A 94 1.71 -1.32 1.69
N CYS A 95 2.96 -1.45 1.27
CA CYS A 95 3.35 -1.26 -0.13
C CYS A 95 4.32 -2.34 -0.59
N ALA A 96 4.40 -2.53 -1.91
CA ALA A 96 5.34 -3.44 -2.54
C ALA A 96 6.09 -2.72 -3.66
N THR A 97 7.40 -2.98 -3.78
CA THR A 97 8.30 -2.21 -4.63
C THR A 97 8.75 -2.99 -5.88
N GLN A 98 9.29 -2.29 -6.84
CA GLN A 98 9.88 -2.93 -8.01
C GLN A 98 11.18 -3.67 -7.70
N GLU A 99 11.81 -3.33 -6.62
CA GLU A 99 13.07 -3.93 -6.16
C GLU A 99 12.86 -5.25 -5.42
N GLY A 100 11.60 -5.64 -5.15
CA GLY A 100 11.26 -6.96 -4.60
C GLY A 100 10.90 -6.95 -3.13
N ASN A 101 10.76 -5.78 -2.52
CA ASN A 101 10.50 -5.64 -1.11
C ASN A 101 9.02 -5.33 -0.83
N ILE A 102 8.51 -5.90 0.27
CA ILE A 102 7.19 -5.62 0.81
C ILE A 102 7.38 -4.93 2.14
N TYR A 103 6.79 -3.76 2.30
CA TYR A 103 6.88 -2.92 3.50
C TYR A 103 5.56 -2.91 4.25
N LEU A 104 5.64 -2.96 5.56
CA LEU A 104 4.61 -2.52 6.50
C LEU A 104 5.17 -1.32 7.26
N ILE A 105 4.46 -0.20 7.19
CA ILE A 105 4.86 1.08 7.77
C ILE A 105 3.73 1.53 8.67
N TYR A 106 4.05 1.81 9.93
CA TYR A 106 3.08 2.25 10.92
C TYR A 106 2.66 3.72 10.71
N ASP A 107 1.55 4.10 11.33
CA ASP A 107 1.00 5.46 11.34
C ASP A 107 2.01 6.52 11.82
N ASP A 108 2.98 6.14 12.63
CA ASP A 108 4.06 7.02 13.12
C ASP A 108 5.27 7.11 12.17
N ALA A 109 5.14 6.63 10.93
CA ALA A 109 6.19 6.59 9.91
C ALA A 109 7.36 5.64 10.20
N THR A 110 7.23 4.74 11.18
CA THR A 110 8.24 3.70 11.42
C THR A 110 7.96 2.44 10.60
N ILE A 111 9.01 1.79 10.12
CA ILE A 111 8.89 0.49 9.45
C ILE A 111 8.70 -0.57 10.53
N ALA A 112 7.71 -1.45 10.36
CA ALA A 112 7.42 -2.52 11.31
C ALA A 112 8.62 -3.47 11.48
N PRO A 113 8.80 -4.07 12.66
CA PRO A 113 9.83 -5.09 12.86
C PRO A 113 9.72 -6.22 11.82
N GLU A 114 10.85 -6.80 11.42
CA GLU A 114 10.95 -7.86 10.39
C GLU A 114 10.51 -7.42 8.98
N PHE A 115 10.21 -6.14 8.75
CA PHE A 115 10.04 -5.54 7.42
C PHE A 115 11.23 -4.65 7.05
N PRO A 116 11.55 -4.49 5.76
CA PRO A 116 10.84 -5.07 4.63
C PRO A 116 11.05 -6.59 4.51
N VAL A 117 10.02 -7.29 4.02
CA VAL A 117 10.17 -8.68 3.59
C VAL A 117 10.79 -8.68 2.20
N GLU A 118 12.00 -9.22 2.09
CA GLU A 118 12.73 -9.32 0.82
C GLU A 118 12.26 -10.55 0.05
N THR A 119 11.97 -10.36 -1.23
CA THR A 119 11.60 -11.43 -2.16
C THR A 119 12.37 -11.29 -3.47
N GLU A 120 12.30 -12.30 -4.34
CA GLU A 120 12.80 -12.19 -5.72
C GLU A 120 11.74 -11.54 -6.65
N GLY A 121 10.64 -11.03 -6.08
CA GLY A 121 9.52 -10.46 -6.80
C GLY A 121 9.85 -9.13 -7.49
N VAL A 122 9.03 -8.78 -8.48
CA VAL A 122 8.96 -7.42 -9.04
C VAL A 122 7.50 -7.02 -8.96
N PHE A 123 7.17 -6.10 -8.05
CA PHE A 123 5.79 -5.75 -7.80
C PHE A 123 5.36 -4.53 -8.63
N LYS A 124 4.23 -4.66 -9.31
CA LYS A 124 3.68 -3.62 -10.20
C LYS A 124 2.27 -3.19 -9.84
N LYS A 125 1.68 -3.85 -8.86
CA LYS A 125 0.32 -3.58 -8.40
C LYS A 125 0.29 -3.47 -6.89
N ALA A 126 -0.73 -2.80 -6.38
CA ALA A 126 -0.92 -2.66 -4.95
C ALA A 126 -1.14 -4.03 -4.30
N PRO A 127 -0.60 -4.27 -3.10
CA PRO A 127 -1.00 -5.38 -2.26
C PRO A 127 -2.47 -5.25 -1.85
N SER A 128 -3.02 -6.32 -1.29
CA SER A 128 -4.30 -6.29 -0.59
C SER A 128 -4.13 -6.85 0.81
N ILE A 129 -4.97 -6.40 1.74
CA ILE A 129 -4.94 -6.83 3.14
C ILE A 129 -6.21 -7.62 3.43
N ILE A 130 -6.04 -8.76 4.06
CA ILE A 130 -7.13 -9.61 4.53
C ILE A 130 -7.22 -9.44 6.05
N LEU A 131 -8.40 -9.07 6.54
CA LEU A 131 -8.71 -8.94 7.96
C LEU A 131 -9.74 -10.00 8.36
N PRO A 132 -9.32 -11.23 8.68
CA PRO A 132 -10.25 -12.27 9.08
C PRO A 132 -10.73 -12.04 10.51
N GLU A 133 -11.97 -12.45 10.83
CA GLU A 133 -12.56 -12.20 12.15
C GLU A 133 -11.82 -12.88 13.33
N ASN A 134 -11.21 -14.04 13.09
CA ASN A 134 -10.63 -14.88 14.14
C ASN A 134 -9.18 -15.31 13.89
N GLU A 135 -8.52 -14.72 12.91
CA GLU A 135 -7.13 -15.01 12.56
C GLU A 135 -6.33 -13.71 12.42
N ALA A 136 -5.00 -13.84 12.44
CA ALA A 136 -4.14 -12.69 12.21
C ALA A 136 -4.29 -12.15 10.77
N PRO A 137 -4.18 -10.83 10.56
CA PRO A 137 -4.18 -10.21 9.24
C PRO A 137 -3.17 -10.86 8.29
N LEU A 138 -3.48 -10.80 7.00
CA LEU A 138 -2.63 -11.33 5.95
C LEU A 138 -2.48 -10.33 4.82
N ILE A 139 -1.25 -10.05 4.44
CA ILE A 139 -0.91 -9.25 3.26
C ILE A 139 -0.79 -10.20 2.08
N VAL A 140 -1.43 -9.88 0.95
CA VAL A 140 -1.34 -10.69 -0.27
C VAL A 140 -0.95 -9.81 -1.45
N VAL A 141 -0.04 -10.31 -2.30
CA VAL A 141 0.46 -9.56 -3.45
C VAL A 141 0.96 -10.49 -4.55
N GLY A 142 0.67 -10.13 -5.79
CA GLY A 142 1.18 -10.83 -6.97
C GLY A 142 2.43 -10.16 -7.54
N SER A 143 3.37 -10.97 -8.00
CA SER A 143 4.61 -10.49 -8.62
C SER A 143 4.68 -10.77 -10.12
N LYS A 144 5.52 -10.01 -10.82
CA LYS A 144 5.80 -10.21 -12.24
C LYS A 144 6.65 -11.45 -12.53
N ASN A 145 7.24 -12.09 -11.54
CA ASN A 145 8.00 -13.33 -11.70
C ASN A 145 7.22 -14.57 -11.26
N ASP A 146 5.92 -14.58 -11.63
CA ASP A 146 5.07 -15.77 -11.57
C ASP A 146 4.84 -16.32 -10.15
N VAL A 147 4.89 -15.44 -9.12
CA VAL A 147 4.67 -15.85 -7.73
C VAL A 147 3.62 -14.96 -7.07
N PHE A 148 2.67 -15.60 -6.42
CA PHE A 148 1.71 -14.97 -5.52
C PHE A 148 2.13 -15.21 -4.08
N TYR A 149 2.31 -14.15 -3.31
CA TYR A 149 2.77 -14.19 -1.92
C TYR A 149 1.64 -13.91 -0.94
N GLY A 150 1.65 -14.64 0.19
CA GLY A 150 0.91 -14.31 1.40
C GLY A 150 1.89 -14.10 2.55
N ILE A 151 1.87 -12.92 3.16
CA ILE A 151 2.81 -12.46 4.18
C ILE A 151 2.06 -12.17 5.47
N ASN A 152 2.51 -12.75 6.57
CA ASN A 152 2.00 -12.43 7.90
C ASN A 152 2.50 -11.06 8.36
N ILE A 153 1.79 -10.45 9.31
CA ILE A 153 2.20 -9.14 9.88
C ILE A 153 3.47 -9.20 10.73
N ASP A 154 3.98 -10.41 11.04
CA ASP A 154 5.29 -10.62 11.65
C ASP A 154 6.43 -10.78 10.63
N GLY A 155 6.18 -10.50 9.34
CA GLY A 155 7.15 -10.60 8.26
C GLY A 155 7.36 -12.02 7.72
N SER A 156 6.82 -13.06 8.33
CA SER A 156 6.97 -14.42 7.82
C SER A 156 6.11 -14.68 6.58
N ILE A 157 6.64 -15.43 5.60
CA ILE A 157 5.89 -15.85 4.42
C ILE A 157 4.96 -17.01 4.80
N ARG A 158 3.64 -16.78 4.79
CA ARG A 158 2.64 -17.82 5.05
C ARG A 158 2.54 -18.81 3.90
N PHE A 159 2.57 -18.29 2.66
CA PHE A 159 2.61 -19.10 1.45
C PHE A 159 3.26 -18.34 0.28
N SER A 160 3.78 -19.08 -0.66
CA SER A 160 4.16 -18.61 -2.00
C SER A 160 3.63 -19.60 -3.04
N ILE A 161 2.86 -19.11 -4.00
CA ILE A 161 2.22 -19.95 -5.03
C ILE A 161 2.80 -19.57 -6.38
N SER A 162 3.45 -20.54 -7.06
CA SER A 162 3.92 -20.32 -8.42
C SER A 162 2.75 -20.37 -9.40
N THR A 163 2.75 -19.46 -10.32
CA THR A 163 1.79 -19.35 -11.43
C THR A 163 2.47 -19.65 -12.76
N SER A 164 1.74 -19.70 -13.85
CA SER A 164 2.28 -19.93 -15.20
C SER A 164 2.57 -18.65 -15.98
N GLY A 165 2.48 -17.49 -15.32
CA GLY A 165 2.73 -16.18 -15.94
C GLY A 165 2.64 -15.03 -14.95
N ASP A 166 3.15 -13.89 -15.36
CA ASP A 166 3.20 -12.63 -14.60
C ASP A 166 1.84 -12.29 -13.97
N ILE A 167 1.82 -11.96 -12.68
CA ILE A 167 0.62 -11.44 -12.01
C ILE A 167 0.65 -9.91 -12.11
N MET A 168 -0.27 -9.38 -12.90
CA MET A 168 -0.34 -7.95 -13.26
C MET A 168 -1.61 -7.27 -12.75
N THR A 169 -2.24 -7.86 -11.72
CA THR A 169 -3.46 -7.35 -11.08
C THR A 169 -3.25 -7.21 -9.58
N SER A 170 -3.99 -6.32 -8.93
CA SER A 170 -4.13 -6.34 -7.47
C SER A 170 -5.08 -7.49 -7.09
N PRO A 171 -4.83 -8.20 -5.99
CA PRO A 171 -5.72 -9.25 -5.53
C PRO A 171 -7.10 -8.70 -5.15
N ALA A 172 -8.15 -9.41 -5.54
CA ALA A 172 -9.51 -9.17 -5.07
C ALA A 172 -9.86 -10.18 -3.97
N ILE A 173 -10.53 -9.70 -2.92
CA ILE A 173 -10.84 -10.48 -1.73
C ILE A 173 -12.34 -10.46 -1.50
N ALA A 174 -12.92 -11.62 -1.17
CA ALA A 174 -14.31 -11.75 -0.79
C ALA A 174 -14.46 -12.77 0.34
N SER A 175 -15.48 -12.59 1.19
CA SER A 175 -15.91 -13.61 2.16
C SER A 175 -16.95 -14.51 1.53
N GLY A 176 -16.74 -15.82 1.60
CA GLY A 176 -17.68 -16.84 1.19
C GLY A 176 -18.81 -17.05 2.22
N GLN A 177 -19.82 -17.86 1.85
CA GLN A 177 -21.01 -18.09 2.68
C GLN A 177 -20.71 -18.77 4.02
N ASN A 178 -19.60 -19.49 4.15
CA ASN A 178 -19.21 -20.22 5.35
C ASN A 178 -18.07 -19.52 6.13
N GLY A 179 -17.82 -18.23 5.87
CA GLY A 179 -16.71 -17.49 6.46
C GLY A 179 -15.33 -17.80 5.85
N GLU A 180 -15.29 -18.60 4.81
CA GLU A 180 -14.06 -18.81 4.03
C GLU A 180 -13.66 -17.55 3.26
N ILE A 181 -12.37 -17.28 3.18
CA ILE A 181 -11.85 -16.13 2.43
C ILE A 181 -11.43 -16.61 1.05
N ILE A 182 -11.97 -15.95 0.03
CA ILE A 182 -11.69 -16.22 -1.38
C ILE A 182 -10.78 -15.11 -1.90
N ILE A 183 -9.68 -15.49 -2.52
CA ILE A 183 -8.73 -14.56 -3.14
C ILE A 183 -8.70 -14.86 -4.63
N ALA A 184 -8.88 -13.82 -5.45
CA ALA A 184 -8.73 -13.88 -6.91
C ALA A 184 -7.61 -12.92 -7.35
N PHE A 185 -6.71 -13.36 -8.25
CA PHE A 185 -5.57 -12.59 -8.74
C PHE A 185 -5.25 -12.94 -10.20
#